data_cec72d1a5ff33f8cf265e6af6ff85eb7
#
_entry.id   cec72d1a5ff33f8cf265e6af6ff85eb7
#
_cell.length_a   1.000
_cell.length_b   1.000
_cell.length_c   1.000
_cell.angle_alpha   90.00
_cell.angle_beta   90.00
_cell.angle_gamma   90.00
#
_symmetry.space_group_name_H-M   'P 1'
#
loop_
_entity.id
_entity.type
_entity.pdbx_description
1 polymer ?
#
loop_
_entity_poly.entity_id
_entity_poly.type
_entity_poly.pdbx_seq_one_letter_code
_entity_poly.pdbx_strand_id
1 'polypeptide(L)'
;MANEELQRRSRRVRIFWIAAAVVIVIAIGLSMLPDAVDADIAKADRGDVRVEVVDEGRTRMHDIYIVSAPITGRVLRVEVEPGDEVAAGAILAHMSRAAAGFLDTRSDLQARAGVTAAEAQLRSADAELALAEREHKRNTELVAANLISKAATDQSEARLNAARAARDAARAEVVRARSAVLDPSRTERGIVNVTSPSPGRVLRVPQESEAVIQTGTPIVEVGDPRRVEVIAEFLSQDAVKMRAGAPAQIENWGGPPLPAVVDRVEPVAHTKISALGVEEQRTNVILQFKDKPADSLQAHDFRVDVRVVVGEAKNAIRVPLGALYRRGNGWALYKVVDGRAKLTEVQVAEADPHFRAVTAGVTEGDELIVFPGSSVSDGVRIKPRK
;
A
#
# COMPACT_ATOMS: atom_id res chain seq x y z
N MET A 1 32.82 14.10 -100.28
CA MET A 1 31.50 13.74 -99.67
C MET A 1 31.56 12.52 -98.79
N ALA A 2 32.39 11.46 -99.02
CA ALA A 2 32.37 10.21 -98.18
C ALA A 2 33.05 10.36 -96.80
N ASN A 3 33.93 11.35 -96.54
CA ASN A 3 34.61 11.49 -95.30
C ASN A 3 33.83 12.26 -94.17
N GLU A 4 32.87 13.07 -94.58
CA GLU A 4 32.00 13.82 -93.63
C GLU A 4 30.91 12.93 -93.01
N GLU A 5 30.39 11.98 -93.74
CA GLU A 5 29.38 11.01 -93.25
C GLU A 5 29.97 10.06 -92.20
N LEU A 6 31.21 9.59 -92.44
CA LEU A 6 31.94 8.74 -91.52
C LEU A 6 32.25 9.47 -90.15
N GLN A 7 32.59 10.71 -90.23
CA GLN A 7 32.83 11.49 -89.01
C GLN A 7 31.54 11.79 -88.24
N ARG A 8 30.42 12.08 -88.90
CA ARG A 8 29.09 12.25 -88.28
C ARG A 8 28.57 10.98 -87.63
N ARG A 9 28.85 9.84 -88.21
CA ARG A 9 28.44 8.53 -87.69
C ARG A 9 29.27 8.13 -86.49
N SER A 10 30.59 8.40 -86.44
CA SER A 10 31.43 8.16 -85.29
C SER A 10 31.12 9.08 -84.16
N ARG A 11 30.75 10.33 -84.40
CA ARG A 11 30.33 11.27 -83.32
C ARG A 11 29.00 10.89 -82.72
N ARG A 12 28.01 10.37 -83.52
CA ARG A 12 26.72 9.87 -83.01
C ARG A 12 26.93 8.59 -82.13
N VAL A 13 27.79 7.71 -82.56
CA VAL A 13 28.12 6.49 -81.86
C VAL A 13 28.84 6.81 -80.55
N ARG A 14 29.76 7.79 -80.50
CA ARG A 14 30.41 8.23 -79.27
C ARG A 14 29.43 8.90 -78.28
N ILE A 15 28.49 9.75 -78.76
CA ILE A 15 27.47 10.33 -77.94
C ILE A 15 26.53 9.28 -77.37
N PHE A 16 26.17 8.26 -78.16
CA PHE A 16 25.37 7.12 -77.70
C PHE A 16 26.06 6.33 -76.60
N TRP A 17 27.37 6.04 -76.70
CA TRP A 17 28.10 5.37 -75.66
C TRP A 17 28.32 6.18 -74.43
N ILE A 18 28.48 7.50 -74.57
CA ILE A 18 28.55 8.41 -73.40
C ILE A 18 27.21 8.49 -72.69
N ALA A 19 26.11 8.61 -73.45
CA ALA A 19 24.77 8.57 -72.83
C ALA A 19 24.48 7.24 -72.16
N ALA A 20 24.86 6.09 -72.79
CA ALA A 20 24.72 4.78 -72.18
C ALA A 20 25.56 4.62 -70.88
N ALA A 21 26.81 5.15 -70.90
CA ALA A 21 27.66 5.14 -69.72
C ALA A 21 27.05 5.99 -68.58
N VAL A 22 26.48 7.19 -68.88
CA VAL A 22 25.81 8.03 -67.89
C VAL A 22 24.57 7.34 -67.33
N VAL A 23 23.76 6.67 -68.17
CA VAL A 23 22.58 5.91 -67.69
C VAL A 23 23.01 4.74 -66.78
N ILE A 24 24.10 4.02 -67.14
CA ILE A 24 24.63 2.94 -66.32
C ILE A 24 25.15 3.48 -64.98
N VAL A 25 25.87 4.60 -64.98
CA VAL A 25 26.34 5.24 -63.76
C VAL A 25 25.17 5.69 -62.87
N ILE A 26 24.13 6.26 -63.47
CA ILE A 26 22.89 6.64 -62.75
C ILE A 26 22.18 5.37 -62.23
N ALA A 27 22.08 4.31 -63.02
CA ALA A 27 21.48 3.04 -62.62
C ALA A 27 22.25 2.36 -61.47
N ILE A 28 23.60 2.37 -61.54
CA ILE A 28 24.45 1.89 -60.44
C ILE A 28 24.29 2.77 -59.22
N GLY A 29 24.26 4.09 -59.36
CA GLY A 29 24.03 5.02 -58.28
C GLY A 29 22.65 4.83 -57.60
N LEU A 30 21.61 4.57 -58.39
CA LEU A 30 20.27 4.22 -57.86
C LEU A 30 20.22 2.85 -57.20
N SER A 31 20.97 1.87 -57.72
CA SER A 31 21.08 0.51 -57.14
C SER A 31 21.91 0.44 -55.87
N MET A 32 22.79 1.45 -55.65
CA MET A 32 23.54 1.60 -54.42
C MET A 32 22.80 2.37 -53.30
N LEU A 33 21.58 2.87 -53.55
CA LEU A 33 20.76 3.43 -52.51
C LEU A 33 20.38 2.31 -51.53
N PRO A 34 20.73 2.43 -50.21
CA PRO A 34 20.38 1.39 -49.26
C PRO A 34 18.87 1.18 -49.24
N ASP A 35 18.46 -0.09 -49.22
CA ASP A 35 17.07 -0.47 -49.11
C ASP A 35 16.48 0.08 -47.84
N ALA A 36 15.19 0.42 -47.90
CA ALA A 36 14.48 0.89 -46.71
C ALA A 36 14.30 -0.25 -45.72
N VAL A 37 14.63 0.00 -44.46
CA VAL A 37 14.48 -0.95 -43.37
C VAL A 37 13.04 -0.93 -42.88
N ASP A 38 12.41 -2.11 -42.84
CA ASP A 38 11.07 -2.25 -42.25
C ASP A 38 11.18 -2.08 -40.72
N ALA A 39 10.38 -1.20 -40.17
CA ALA A 39 10.36 -0.93 -38.72
C ALA A 39 8.93 -0.67 -38.21
N ASP A 40 8.68 -1.09 -37.00
CA ASP A 40 7.44 -0.78 -36.31
C ASP A 40 7.48 0.67 -35.82
N ILE A 41 6.41 1.40 -36.07
CA ILE A 41 6.34 2.83 -35.75
C ILE A 41 5.20 3.05 -34.75
N ALA A 42 5.50 3.81 -33.70
CA ALA A 42 4.50 4.34 -32.75
C ALA A 42 4.60 5.85 -32.70
N LYS A 43 3.51 6.53 -32.35
CA LYS A 43 3.49 7.97 -32.15
C LYS A 43 3.67 8.29 -30.68
N ALA A 44 4.47 9.30 -30.40
CA ALA A 44 4.52 9.91 -29.09
C ALA A 44 3.19 10.62 -28.84
N ASP A 45 2.56 10.33 -27.72
CA ASP A 45 1.30 10.97 -27.32
C ASP A 45 1.43 11.64 -25.94
N ARG A 46 0.39 12.33 -25.52
CA ARG A 46 0.30 12.84 -24.14
C ARG A 46 -0.58 11.94 -23.31
N GLY A 47 -0.11 11.67 -22.11
CA GLY A 47 -0.88 10.90 -21.13
C GLY A 47 -0.21 10.88 -19.78
N ASP A 48 -0.91 10.30 -18.84
CA ASP A 48 -0.37 10.07 -17.51
C ASP A 48 0.55 8.84 -17.53
N VAL A 49 1.70 8.96 -16.87
CA VAL A 49 2.63 7.86 -16.64
C VAL A 49 2.74 7.68 -15.12
N ARG A 50 2.42 6.48 -14.63
CA ARG A 50 2.41 6.16 -13.21
C ARG A 50 3.44 5.10 -12.90
N VAL A 51 4.29 5.39 -11.94
CA VAL A 51 5.17 4.38 -11.34
C VAL A 51 4.40 3.69 -10.25
N GLU A 52 4.19 2.41 -10.42
CA GLU A 52 3.43 1.60 -9.49
C GLU A 52 4.32 0.49 -8.92
N VAL A 53 4.12 0.21 -7.65
CA VAL A 53 4.72 -0.95 -6.98
C VAL A 53 3.59 -1.86 -6.55
N VAL A 54 3.75 -3.14 -6.86
CA VAL A 54 2.75 -4.17 -6.54
C VAL A 54 3.38 -5.17 -5.58
N ASP A 55 2.68 -5.48 -4.50
CA ASP A 55 3.06 -6.55 -3.59
C ASP A 55 1.81 -7.21 -2.97
N GLU A 56 2.03 -8.33 -2.31
CA GLU A 56 0.98 -9.07 -1.63
C GLU A 56 0.59 -8.41 -0.31
N GLY A 57 -0.70 -8.34 -0.04
CA GLY A 57 -1.26 -7.85 1.20
C GLY A 57 -2.35 -8.76 1.74
N ARG A 58 -2.86 -8.39 2.91
CA ARG A 58 -3.96 -9.08 3.59
C ARG A 58 -4.94 -8.09 4.16
N THR A 59 -6.22 -8.44 4.14
CA THR A 59 -7.21 -7.70 4.91
C THR A 59 -6.98 -7.88 6.40
N ARG A 60 -7.11 -6.83 7.16
CA ARG A 60 -7.02 -6.84 8.61
C ARG A 60 -8.18 -6.05 9.21
N MET A 61 -8.92 -6.65 10.11
CA MET A 61 -9.82 -5.89 10.97
C MET A 61 -8.97 -5.12 11.97
N HIS A 62 -9.23 -3.82 12.09
CA HIS A 62 -8.44 -2.95 12.96
C HIS A 62 -8.58 -3.34 14.43
N ASP A 63 -9.81 -3.60 14.85
CA ASP A 63 -10.12 -3.96 16.23
C ASP A 63 -10.54 -5.43 16.29
N ILE A 64 -9.67 -6.27 16.81
CA ILE A 64 -9.97 -7.67 17.11
C ILE A 64 -9.93 -7.85 18.63
N TYR A 65 -11.01 -8.40 19.15
CA TYR A 65 -11.16 -8.70 20.56
C TYR A 65 -11.03 -10.20 20.77
N ILE A 66 -9.96 -10.61 21.43
CA ILE A 66 -9.77 -12.00 21.87
C ILE A 66 -10.48 -12.14 23.21
N VAL A 67 -11.67 -12.73 23.16
CA VAL A 67 -12.47 -13.00 24.36
C VAL A 67 -11.96 -14.28 24.99
N SER A 68 -11.36 -14.14 26.16
CA SER A 68 -10.70 -15.23 26.88
C SER A 68 -11.47 -15.64 28.13
N ALA A 69 -11.20 -16.82 28.64
CA ALA A 69 -11.76 -17.36 29.87
C ALA A 69 -11.46 -16.45 31.08
N PRO A 70 -12.48 -15.90 31.74
CA PRO A 70 -12.29 -15.03 32.89
C PRO A 70 -11.92 -15.79 34.17
N ILE A 71 -12.20 -17.07 34.20
CA ILE A 71 -11.92 -17.98 35.34
C ILE A 71 -11.37 -19.30 34.84
N THR A 72 -10.64 -20.01 35.72
CA THR A 72 -10.37 -21.44 35.49
C THR A 72 -11.62 -22.25 35.80
N GLY A 73 -12.06 -23.07 34.87
CA GLY A 73 -13.30 -23.84 35.00
C GLY A 73 -13.66 -24.59 33.75
N ARG A 74 -14.86 -25.15 33.76
CA ARG A 74 -15.44 -25.88 32.65
C ARG A 74 -16.19 -24.89 31.76
N VAL A 75 -15.72 -24.66 30.52
CA VAL A 75 -16.52 -24.00 29.51
C VAL A 75 -17.55 -24.97 28.99
N LEU A 76 -18.80 -24.57 28.86
CA LEU A 76 -19.83 -25.30 28.17
C LEU A 76 -19.66 -25.17 26.67
N ARG A 77 -20.42 -25.94 25.88
CA ARG A 77 -20.40 -25.76 24.43
C ARG A 77 -20.66 -24.30 24.04
N VAL A 78 -19.79 -23.77 23.22
CA VAL A 78 -19.95 -22.42 22.64
C VAL A 78 -20.99 -22.52 21.54
N GLU A 79 -22.04 -21.69 21.60
CA GLU A 79 -23.18 -21.74 20.68
C GLU A 79 -22.99 -20.83 19.46
N VAL A 80 -22.07 -19.83 19.55
CA VAL A 80 -21.78 -18.93 18.44
C VAL A 80 -20.84 -19.60 17.44
N GLU A 81 -21.09 -19.33 16.16
CA GLU A 81 -20.30 -19.86 15.05
C GLU A 81 -19.50 -18.74 14.36
N PRO A 82 -18.37 -19.06 13.68
CA PRO A 82 -17.67 -18.09 12.83
C PRO A 82 -18.61 -17.50 11.77
N GLY A 83 -18.69 -16.17 11.70
CA GLY A 83 -19.59 -15.44 10.82
C GLY A 83 -20.78 -14.80 11.53
N ASP A 84 -21.14 -15.24 12.73
CA ASP A 84 -22.25 -14.68 13.50
C ASP A 84 -22.02 -13.21 13.88
N GLU A 85 -23.07 -12.42 13.82
CA GLU A 85 -23.06 -11.03 14.31
C GLU A 85 -23.42 -11.02 15.81
N VAL A 86 -22.61 -10.33 16.59
CA VAL A 86 -22.78 -10.21 18.03
C VAL A 86 -22.82 -8.75 18.46
N ALA A 87 -23.74 -8.45 19.40
CA ALA A 87 -23.82 -7.14 20.02
C ALA A 87 -22.84 -7.04 21.21
N ALA A 88 -22.52 -5.81 21.62
CA ALA A 88 -21.80 -5.60 22.87
C ALA A 88 -22.61 -6.18 24.04
N GLY A 89 -21.94 -6.95 24.92
CA GLY A 89 -22.58 -7.64 26.04
C GLY A 89 -23.32 -8.93 25.68
N ALA A 90 -23.38 -9.33 24.40
CA ALA A 90 -23.93 -10.63 24.00
C ALA A 90 -23.16 -11.77 24.64
N ILE A 91 -23.86 -12.79 25.11
CA ILE A 91 -23.24 -13.96 25.72
C ILE A 91 -22.67 -14.82 24.60
N LEU A 92 -21.36 -15.09 24.70
CA LEU A 92 -20.62 -15.91 23.73
C LEU A 92 -20.42 -17.34 24.26
N ALA A 93 -20.24 -17.48 25.57
CA ALA A 93 -20.05 -18.79 26.20
C ALA A 93 -20.51 -18.74 27.66
N HIS A 94 -20.76 -19.93 28.18
CA HIS A 94 -21.05 -20.15 29.58
C HIS A 94 -19.92 -20.95 30.22
N MET A 95 -19.45 -20.51 31.38
CA MET A 95 -18.45 -21.23 32.16
C MET A 95 -18.98 -21.60 33.53
N SER A 96 -18.77 -22.82 33.93
CA SER A 96 -18.99 -23.23 35.31
C SER A 96 -17.66 -23.24 36.06
N ARG A 97 -17.68 -22.71 37.25
CA ARG A 97 -16.52 -22.79 38.14
C ARG A 97 -16.17 -24.22 38.43
N ALA A 98 -14.91 -24.61 38.34
CA ALA A 98 -14.48 -25.87 38.98
C ALA A 98 -14.79 -25.75 40.47
N ALA A 99 -15.32 -26.85 41.08
CA ALA A 99 -15.76 -26.85 42.48
C ALA A 99 -14.71 -26.12 43.35
N ALA A 100 -15.15 -25.04 43.99
CA ALA A 100 -14.26 -24.13 44.72
C ALA A 100 -13.58 -24.86 45.87
N GLY A 101 -12.26 -25.01 45.80
CA GLY A 101 -11.46 -25.31 46.96
C GLY A 101 -11.37 -24.11 47.90
N PHE A 102 -11.02 -24.32 49.19
CA PHE A 102 -10.87 -23.27 50.21
C PHE A 102 -9.95 -22.07 49.82
N LEU A 103 -9.19 -22.19 48.74
CA LEU A 103 -8.32 -21.12 48.20
C LEU A 103 -9.08 -20.03 47.44
N ASP A 104 -10.29 -20.29 46.99
CA ASP A 104 -11.05 -19.42 46.10
C ASP A 104 -11.62 -18.18 46.83
N THR A 105 -12.02 -18.32 48.07
CA THR A 105 -12.49 -17.21 48.94
C THR A 105 -11.39 -16.19 49.17
N ARG A 106 -10.13 -16.65 49.31
CA ARG A 106 -8.98 -15.75 49.49
C ARG A 106 -8.68 -14.99 48.17
N SER A 107 -8.75 -15.66 47.05
CA SER A 107 -8.55 -15.07 45.70
C SER A 107 -9.64 -14.04 45.39
N ASP A 108 -10.89 -14.32 45.74
CA ASP A 108 -12.01 -13.36 45.55
C ASP A 108 -11.80 -12.11 46.42
N LEU A 109 -11.41 -12.27 47.66
CA LEU A 109 -11.09 -11.13 48.55
C LEU A 109 -9.91 -10.31 48.00
N GLN A 110 -8.86 -10.97 47.47
CA GLN A 110 -7.72 -10.29 46.87
C GLN A 110 -8.13 -9.53 45.56
N ALA A 111 -8.96 -10.15 44.70
CA ALA A 111 -9.46 -9.51 43.52
C ALA A 111 -10.31 -8.27 43.82
N ARG A 112 -11.21 -8.37 44.80
CA ARG A 112 -12.00 -7.21 45.29
C ARG A 112 -11.13 -6.09 45.87
N ALA A 113 -10.12 -6.46 46.64
CA ALA A 113 -9.14 -5.50 47.13
C ALA A 113 -8.38 -4.82 45.97
N GLY A 114 -8.07 -5.60 44.92
CA GLY A 114 -7.49 -5.08 43.68
C GLY A 114 -8.37 -4.02 42.99
N VAL A 115 -9.67 -4.28 42.87
CA VAL A 115 -10.63 -3.30 42.32
C VAL A 115 -10.63 -2.03 43.18
N THR A 116 -10.71 -2.17 44.52
CA THR A 116 -10.71 -1.02 45.41
C THR A 116 -9.43 -0.19 45.30
N ALA A 117 -8.28 -0.85 45.15
CA ALA A 117 -7.00 -0.19 44.92
C ALA A 117 -6.96 0.53 43.57
N ALA A 118 -7.40 -0.12 42.48
CA ALA A 118 -7.47 0.48 41.14
C ALA A 118 -8.42 1.70 41.11
N GLU A 119 -9.58 1.61 41.79
CA GLU A 119 -10.52 2.73 41.91
C GLU A 119 -9.95 3.87 42.76
N ALA A 120 -9.16 3.56 43.79
CA ALA A 120 -8.45 4.60 44.56
C ALA A 120 -7.41 5.30 43.68
N GLN A 121 -6.67 4.54 42.86
CA GLN A 121 -5.69 5.09 41.92
C GLN A 121 -6.36 5.97 40.85
N LEU A 122 -7.53 5.55 40.34
CA LEU A 122 -8.29 6.37 39.40
C LEU A 122 -8.75 7.68 40.06
N ARG A 123 -9.28 7.64 41.29
CA ARG A 123 -9.64 8.87 42.02
C ARG A 123 -8.46 9.81 42.25
N SER A 124 -7.27 9.26 42.52
CA SER A 124 -6.05 10.07 42.62
C SER A 124 -5.70 10.73 41.30
N ALA A 125 -5.72 9.96 40.20
CA ALA A 125 -5.43 10.48 38.87
C ALA A 125 -6.48 11.52 38.41
N ASP A 126 -7.76 11.32 38.74
CA ASP A 126 -8.82 12.31 38.50
C ASP A 126 -8.59 13.62 39.28
N ALA A 127 -8.13 13.53 40.53
CA ALA A 127 -7.81 14.70 41.32
C ALA A 127 -6.60 15.47 40.77
N GLU A 128 -5.56 14.76 40.35
CA GLU A 128 -4.39 15.34 39.67
C GLU A 128 -4.75 16.01 38.36
N LEU A 129 -5.60 15.36 37.54
CA LEU A 129 -6.12 15.93 36.29
C LEU A 129 -6.90 17.21 36.56
N ALA A 130 -7.82 17.19 37.52
CA ALA A 130 -8.60 18.37 37.90
C ALA A 130 -7.71 19.53 38.43
N LEU A 131 -6.59 19.21 39.06
CA LEU A 131 -5.60 20.22 39.47
C LEU A 131 -4.86 20.79 38.25
N ALA A 132 -4.36 19.93 37.37
CA ALA A 132 -3.65 20.32 36.16
C ALA A 132 -4.54 21.16 35.19
N GLU A 133 -5.83 20.83 35.08
CA GLU A 133 -6.80 21.59 34.29
C GLU A 133 -6.99 23.02 34.87
N ARG A 134 -7.15 23.14 36.18
CA ARG A 134 -7.26 24.45 36.85
C ARG A 134 -5.98 25.27 36.71
N GLU A 135 -4.81 24.64 36.84
CA GLU A 135 -3.51 25.29 36.68
C GLU A 135 -3.33 25.80 35.24
N HIS A 136 -3.59 24.93 34.24
CA HIS A 136 -3.47 25.29 32.84
C HIS A 136 -4.44 26.41 32.46
N LYS A 137 -5.71 26.33 32.89
CA LYS A 137 -6.71 27.39 32.64
C LYS A 137 -6.24 28.73 33.24
N ARG A 138 -5.81 28.73 34.51
CA ARG A 138 -5.29 29.94 35.14
C ARG A 138 -4.08 30.51 34.39
N ASN A 139 -3.12 29.65 34.01
CA ASN A 139 -1.93 30.12 33.28
C ASN A 139 -2.29 30.68 31.92
N THR A 140 -3.26 30.09 31.20
CA THR A 140 -3.78 30.61 29.94
C THR A 140 -4.39 32.01 30.08
N GLU A 141 -5.18 32.22 31.16
CA GLU A 141 -5.76 33.54 31.47
C GLU A 141 -4.68 34.58 31.81
N LEU A 142 -3.66 34.18 32.58
CA LEU A 142 -2.57 35.07 32.98
C LEU A 142 -1.63 35.44 31.80
N VAL A 143 -1.39 34.51 30.89
CA VAL A 143 -0.65 34.80 29.64
C VAL A 143 -1.44 35.76 28.75
N ALA A 144 -2.75 35.57 28.63
CA ALA A 144 -3.62 36.46 27.84
C ALA A 144 -3.59 37.89 28.41
N ALA A 145 -3.40 38.00 29.75
CA ALA A 145 -3.21 39.29 30.44
C ALA A 145 -1.74 39.78 30.44
N ASN A 146 -0.81 39.10 29.77
CA ASN A 146 0.64 39.39 29.75
C ASN A 146 1.31 39.38 31.14
N LEU A 147 0.80 38.60 32.10
CA LEU A 147 1.33 38.54 33.48
C LEU A 147 2.36 37.42 33.67
N ILE A 148 2.40 36.43 32.80
CA ILE A 148 3.38 35.34 32.87
C ILE A 148 3.91 35.00 31.46
N SER A 149 5.01 34.24 31.39
CA SER A 149 5.63 33.84 30.13
C SER A 149 4.85 32.72 29.43
N LYS A 150 4.93 32.67 28.10
CA LYS A 150 4.35 31.57 27.30
C LYS A 150 4.91 30.20 27.69
N ALA A 151 6.18 30.12 28.09
CA ALA A 151 6.81 28.90 28.57
C ALA A 151 6.09 28.30 29.80
N ALA A 152 5.48 29.13 30.65
CA ALA A 152 4.70 28.64 31.81
C ALA A 152 3.39 27.96 31.35
N THR A 153 2.78 28.44 30.27
CA THR A 153 1.59 27.79 29.67
C THR A 153 1.98 26.48 29.00
N ASP A 154 3.06 26.47 28.20
CA ASP A 154 3.54 25.26 27.54
C ASP A 154 3.88 24.17 28.56
N GLN A 155 4.48 24.54 29.69
CA GLN A 155 4.75 23.63 30.80
C GLN A 155 3.47 23.10 31.48
N SER A 156 2.47 23.97 31.70
CA SER A 156 1.19 23.53 32.28
C SER A 156 0.37 22.66 31.31
N GLU A 157 0.47 22.90 30.00
CA GLU A 157 -0.13 22.05 28.99
C GLU A 157 0.51 20.64 28.94
N ALA A 158 1.84 20.57 29.03
CA ALA A 158 2.54 19.29 29.13
C ALA A 158 2.12 18.50 30.37
N ARG A 159 1.97 19.19 31.53
CA ARG A 159 1.46 18.56 32.77
C ARG A 159 0.03 18.09 32.62
N LEU A 160 -0.85 18.88 31.98
CA LEU A 160 -2.23 18.52 31.70
C LEU A 160 -2.30 17.24 30.82
N ASN A 161 -1.51 17.19 29.76
CA ASN A 161 -1.47 16.03 28.88
C ASN A 161 -0.94 14.77 29.59
N ALA A 162 0.08 14.92 30.45
CA ALA A 162 0.58 13.83 31.29
C ALA A 162 -0.48 13.35 32.30
N ALA A 163 -1.22 14.27 32.93
CA ALA A 163 -2.28 13.91 33.89
C ALA A 163 -3.48 13.21 33.17
N ARG A 164 -3.82 13.61 31.92
CA ARG A 164 -4.83 12.93 31.11
C ARG A 164 -4.41 11.49 30.82
N ALA A 165 -3.18 11.29 30.35
CA ALA A 165 -2.66 9.96 30.07
C ALA A 165 -2.64 9.08 31.32
N ALA A 166 -2.23 9.62 32.47
CA ALA A 166 -2.23 8.91 33.73
C ALA A 166 -3.65 8.49 34.17
N ARG A 167 -4.64 9.39 34.02
CA ARG A 167 -6.04 9.08 34.31
C ARG A 167 -6.58 7.98 33.36
N ASP A 168 -6.27 8.04 32.07
CA ASP A 168 -6.71 7.04 31.11
C ASP A 168 -6.10 5.67 31.40
N ALA A 169 -4.83 5.62 31.77
CA ALA A 169 -4.17 4.40 32.24
C ALA A 169 -4.82 3.84 33.51
N ALA A 170 -5.09 4.69 34.50
CA ALA A 170 -5.77 4.26 35.73
C ALA A 170 -7.19 3.78 35.49
N ARG A 171 -7.91 4.37 34.52
CA ARG A 171 -9.24 3.91 34.08
C ARG A 171 -9.18 2.54 33.45
N ALA A 172 -8.20 2.29 32.57
CA ALA A 172 -8.00 0.98 31.96
C ALA A 172 -7.69 -0.08 33.04
N GLU A 173 -6.90 0.29 34.08
CA GLU A 173 -6.61 -0.59 35.20
C GLU A 173 -7.86 -0.94 36.02
N VAL A 174 -8.78 0.01 36.25
CA VAL A 174 -10.08 -0.28 36.91
C VAL A 174 -10.88 -1.27 36.05
N VAL A 175 -10.93 -1.08 34.74
CA VAL A 175 -11.62 -2.01 33.85
C VAL A 175 -11.00 -3.41 33.95
N ARG A 176 -9.68 -3.50 33.92
CA ARG A 176 -8.94 -4.76 34.07
C ARG A 176 -9.23 -5.42 35.43
N ALA A 177 -9.14 -4.65 36.52
CA ALA A 177 -9.39 -5.15 37.87
C ALA A 177 -10.83 -5.64 38.05
N ARG A 178 -11.82 -4.90 37.50
CA ARG A 178 -13.23 -5.29 37.53
C ARG A 178 -13.51 -6.56 36.73
N SER A 179 -12.83 -6.73 35.59
CA SER A 179 -12.92 -7.96 34.79
C SER A 179 -12.39 -9.18 35.54
N ALA A 180 -11.49 -8.98 36.51
CA ALA A 180 -11.00 -10.07 37.36
C ALA A 180 -11.98 -10.40 38.51
N VAL A 181 -12.90 -9.51 38.84
CA VAL A 181 -13.93 -9.71 39.86
C VAL A 181 -15.27 -9.98 39.20
N LEU A 182 -15.50 -11.18 38.77
CA LEU A 182 -16.81 -11.64 38.36
C LEU A 182 -17.60 -11.96 39.63
N ASP A 183 -18.68 -11.24 39.85
CA ASP A 183 -19.55 -11.46 41.01
C ASP A 183 -20.29 -12.82 40.86
N PRO A 184 -19.93 -13.84 41.66
CA PRO A 184 -20.58 -15.14 41.58
C PRO A 184 -22.05 -15.07 42.05
N SER A 185 -22.45 -14.03 42.77
CA SER A 185 -23.79 -13.89 43.32
C SER A 185 -24.84 -13.53 42.25
N ARG A 186 -24.40 -13.04 41.08
CA ARG A 186 -25.29 -12.74 39.96
C ARG A 186 -25.61 -13.92 39.06
N THR A 187 -24.98 -15.06 39.27
CA THR A 187 -25.18 -16.24 38.45
C THR A 187 -25.84 -17.33 39.28
N GLU A 188 -27.13 -17.53 39.06
CA GLU A 188 -27.85 -18.70 39.54
C GLU A 188 -27.07 -19.97 39.07
N ARG A 189 -26.54 -20.77 40.00
CA ARG A 189 -25.80 -22.01 39.76
C ARG A 189 -24.29 -21.95 39.50
N GLY A 190 -23.58 -20.87 39.85
CA GLY A 190 -22.12 -20.80 39.68
C GLY A 190 -21.65 -20.76 38.22
N ILE A 191 -22.55 -20.35 37.30
CA ILE A 191 -22.26 -20.13 35.88
C ILE A 191 -21.81 -18.69 35.70
N VAL A 192 -20.68 -18.52 35.01
CA VAL A 192 -20.12 -17.21 34.61
C VAL A 192 -20.35 -17.05 33.09
N ASN A 193 -21.00 -15.97 32.73
CA ASN A 193 -21.20 -15.66 31.31
C ASN A 193 -19.98 -14.96 30.75
N VAL A 194 -19.49 -15.46 29.64
CA VAL A 194 -18.45 -14.82 28.82
C VAL A 194 -19.14 -13.98 27.77
N THR A 195 -18.94 -12.66 27.78
CA THR A 195 -19.68 -11.74 26.91
C THR A 195 -18.76 -11.00 25.96
N SER A 196 -19.30 -10.58 24.80
CA SER A 196 -18.58 -9.76 23.85
C SER A 196 -18.33 -8.34 24.40
N PRO A 197 -17.10 -7.83 24.36
CA PRO A 197 -16.79 -6.47 24.82
C PRO A 197 -17.26 -5.39 23.83
N SER A 198 -17.47 -5.76 22.55
CA SER A 198 -17.82 -4.85 21.47
C SER A 198 -18.80 -5.50 20.49
N PRO A 199 -19.63 -4.74 19.79
CA PRO A 199 -20.38 -5.28 18.66
C PRO A 199 -19.43 -5.65 17.54
N GLY A 200 -19.71 -6.75 16.85
CA GLY A 200 -18.87 -7.22 15.76
C GLY A 200 -19.33 -8.53 15.17
N ARG A 201 -18.44 -9.19 14.46
CA ARG A 201 -18.64 -10.52 13.89
C ARG A 201 -17.66 -11.51 14.52
N VAL A 202 -18.14 -12.70 14.81
CA VAL A 202 -17.28 -13.80 15.26
C VAL A 202 -16.35 -14.22 14.13
N LEU A 203 -15.04 -14.14 14.37
CA LEU A 203 -14.02 -14.50 13.38
C LEU A 203 -13.61 -15.95 13.55
N ARG A 204 -13.40 -16.36 14.78
CA ARG A 204 -12.93 -17.70 15.11
C ARG A 204 -13.41 -18.11 16.50
N VAL A 205 -13.65 -19.39 16.68
CA VAL A 205 -14.00 -20.01 17.97
C VAL A 205 -12.94 -21.07 18.26
N PRO A 206 -11.80 -20.70 18.90
CA PRO A 206 -10.74 -21.66 19.24
C PRO A 206 -11.20 -22.77 20.18
N GLN A 207 -12.20 -22.52 21.01
CA GLN A 207 -12.75 -23.46 21.96
C GLN A 207 -14.24 -23.70 21.71
N GLU A 208 -14.57 -24.58 20.78
CA GLU A 208 -15.97 -24.91 20.43
C GLU A 208 -16.60 -25.87 21.42
N SER A 209 -15.84 -26.92 21.81
CA SER A 209 -16.34 -28.04 22.61
C SER A 209 -16.19 -27.78 24.10
N GLU A 210 -17.02 -28.48 24.86
CA GLU A 210 -16.93 -28.46 26.30
C GLU A 210 -15.57 -28.98 26.78
N ALA A 211 -14.89 -28.19 27.61
CA ALA A 211 -13.58 -28.51 28.16
C ALA A 211 -13.31 -27.76 29.47
N VAL A 212 -12.35 -28.27 30.24
CA VAL A 212 -11.80 -27.54 31.38
C VAL A 212 -10.60 -26.73 30.89
N ILE A 213 -10.71 -25.40 31.01
CA ILE A 213 -9.71 -24.44 30.57
C ILE A 213 -9.25 -23.53 31.68
N GLN A 214 -8.06 -22.96 31.50
CA GLN A 214 -7.47 -22.03 32.45
C GLN A 214 -7.90 -20.57 32.13
N THR A 215 -7.86 -19.73 33.15
CA THR A 215 -8.02 -18.27 32.98
C THR A 215 -7.06 -17.75 31.91
N GLY A 216 -7.56 -16.90 31.01
CA GLY A 216 -6.79 -16.34 29.91
C GLY A 216 -6.78 -17.18 28.62
N THR A 217 -7.32 -18.41 28.64
CA THR A 217 -7.45 -19.21 27.41
C THR A 217 -8.42 -18.55 26.43
N PRO A 218 -8.05 -18.31 25.17
CA PRO A 218 -8.93 -17.76 24.14
C PRO A 218 -10.14 -18.66 23.88
N ILE A 219 -11.35 -18.09 23.87
CA ILE A 219 -12.61 -18.81 23.60
C ILE A 219 -13.17 -18.37 22.24
N VAL A 220 -13.35 -17.05 22.04
CA VAL A 220 -13.93 -16.47 20.82
C VAL A 220 -13.14 -15.26 20.41
N GLU A 221 -12.93 -15.10 19.11
CA GLU A 221 -12.37 -13.89 18.51
C GLU A 221 -13.47 -13.11 17.81
N VAL A 222 -13.65 -11.85 18.18
CA VAL A 222 -14.67 -10.95 17.60
C VAL A 222 -13.98 -9.76 16.96
N GLY A 223 -14.33 -9.45 15.71
CA GLY A 223 -13.81 -8.29 14.99
C GLY A 223 -14.90 -7.36 14.48
N ASP A 224 -14.58 -6.06 14.33
CA ASP A 224 -15.51 -5.10 13.73
C ASP A 224 -15.37 -5.11 12.20
N PRO A 225 -16.33 -5.67 11.44
CA PRO A 225 -16.25 -5.75 9.98
C PRO A 225 -16.36 -4.40 9.28
N ARG A 226 -16.75 -3.33 10.00
CA ARG A 226 -16.84 -1.97 9.45
C ARG A 226 -15.48 -1.28 9.36
N ARG A 227 -14.48 -1.78 10.07
CA ARG A 227 -13.13 -1.22 10.18
C ARG A 227 -12.09 -2.18 9.64
N VAL A 228 -12.22 -2.47 8.33
CA VAL A 228 -11.26 -3.29 7.62
C VAL A 228 -10.24 -2.40 6.92
N GLU A 229 -8.99 -2.69 7.12
CA GLU A 229 -7.83 -2.11 6.44
C GLU A 229 -7.07 -3.21 5.69
N VAL A 230 -6.13 -2.83 4.85
CA VAL A 230 -5.22 -3.77 4.20
C VAL A 230 -3.81 -3.51 4.71
N ILE A 231 -3.13 -4.56 5.11
CA ILE A 231 -1.72 -4.54 5.44
C ILE A 231 -0.95 -5.27 4.33
N ALA A 232 0.04 -4.59 3.75
CA ALA A 232 0.90 -5.16 2.73
C ALA A 232 2.37 -4.98 3.10
N GLU A 233 3.17 -6.02 2.83
CA GLU A 233 4.58 -6.03 3.16
C GLU A 233 5.40 -5.67 1.93
N PHE A 234 5.81 -4.41 1.79
CA PHE A 234 6.64 -3.95 0.68
C PHE A 234 8.13 -4.01 1.02
N LEU A 235 8.96 -4.16 0.00
CA LEU A 235 10.40 -3.99 0.16
C LEU A 235 10.69 -2.59 0.72
N SER A 236 11.60 -2.49 1.69
CA SER A 236 11.91 -1.23 2.37
C SER A 236 12.35 -0.12 1.40
N GLN A 237 13.11 -0.47 0.35
CA GLN A 237 13.54 0.45 -0.71
C GLN A 237 12.37 1.04 -1.53
N ASP A 238 11.25 0.35 -1.63
CA ASP A 238 10.06 0.82 -2.33
C ASP A 238 9.11 1.56 -1.38
N ALA A 239 8.98 1.07 -0.15
CA ALA A 239 8.17 1.70 0.88
C ALA A 239 8.63 3.13 1.21
N VAL A 240 9.94 3.44 1.13
CA VAL A 240 10.49 4.79 1.30
C VAL A 240 9.93 5.79 0.29
N LYS A 241 9.52 5.32 -0.90
CA LYS A 241 8.92 6.16 -1.94
C LYS A 241 7.42 6.43 -1.69
N MET A 242 6.79 5.64 -0.81
CA MET A 242 5.37 5.74 -0.52
C MET A 242 5.12 6.83 0.51
N ARG A 243 4.01 7.53 0.36
CA ARG A 243 3.59 8.60 1.27
C ARG A 243 2.16 8.38 1.71
N ALA A 244 1.83 8.80 2.92
CA ALA A 244 0.44 8.84 3.36
C ALA A 244 -0.41 9.65 2.36
N GLY A 245 -1.60 9.13 2.03
CA GLY A 245 -2.48 9.67 1.01
C GLY A 245 -2.14 9.25 -0.43
N ALA A 246 -1.05 8.50 -0.68
CA ALA A 246 -0.75 7.98 -2.01
C ALA A 246 -1.89 7.10 -2.54
N PRO A 247 -2.30 7.28 -3.81
CA PRO A 247 -3.34 6.45 -4.42
C PRO A 247 -2.89 4.99 -4.49
N ALA A 248 -3.81 4.08 -4.22
CA ALA A 248 -3.60 2.65 -4.30
C ALA A 248 -4.83 1.93 -4.85
N GLN A 249 -4.64 0.70 -5.28
CA GLN A 249 -5.70 -0.21 -5.69
C GLN A 249 -5.50 -1.56 -5.02
N ILE A 250 -6.61 -2.17 -4.62
CA ILE A 250 -6.66 -3.53 -4.08
C ILE A 250 -7.23 -4.43 -5.15
N GLU A 251 -6.45 -5.44 -5.53
CA GLU A 251 -6.74 -6.35 -6.65
C GLU A 251 -6.75 -7.81 -6.16
N ASN A 252 -7.14 -8.74 -7.04
CA ASN A 252 -7.10 -10.19 -6.81
C ASN A 252 -7.85 -10.70 -5.57
N TRP A 253 -8.83 -9.92 -5.09
CA TRP A 253 -9.69 -10.32 -3.97
C TRP A 253 -10.95 -11.11 -4.40
N GLY A 254 -11.09 -11.39 -5.70
CA GLY A 254 -12.25 -12.10 -6.25
C GLY A 254 -13.30 -11.20 -6.90
N GLY A 255 -13.05 -9.88 -6.97
CA GLY A 255 -13.91 -8.88 -7.60
C GLY A 255 -13.11 -7.84 -8.40
N PRO A 256 -13.77 -6.76 -8.85
CA PRO A 256 -13.09 -5.67 -9.55
C PRO A 256 -12.13 -4.92 -8.63
N PRO A 257 -11.08 -4.27 -9.18
CA PRO A 257 -10.14 -3.47 -8.38
C PRO A 257 -10.86 -2.42 -7.53
N LEU A 258 -10.48 -2.32 -6.26
CA LEU A 258 -11.06 -1.37 -5.31
C LEU A 258 -10.09 -0.22 -5.06
N PRO A 259 -10.56 1.03 -5.11
CA PRO A 259 -9.73 2.19 -4.81
C PRO A 259 -9.40 2.24 -3.32
N ALA A 260 -8.12 2.50 -3.04
CA ALA A 260 -7.58 2.63 -1.69
C ALA A 260 -6.59 3.79 -1.62
N VAL A 261 -6.15 4.10 -0.43
CA VAL A 261 -5.09 5.07 -0.16
C VAL A 261 -4.14 4.50 0.90
N VAL A 262 -2.88 4.87 0.79
CA VAL A 262 -1.91 4.60 1.84
C VAL A 262 -2.27 5.44 3.06
N ASP A 263 -2.57 4.79 4.18
CA ASP A 263 -2.81 5.46 5.45
C ASP A 263 -1.47 5.81 6.10
N ARG A 264 -0.63 4.82 6.29
CA ARG A 264 0.71 4.99 6.87
C ARG A 264 1.68 3.90 6.43
N VAL A 265 2.96 4.23 6.47
CA VAL A 265 4.06 3.28 6.35
C VAL A 265 4.63 3.09 7.75
N GLU A 266 4.72 1.84 8.22
CA GLU A 266 5.29 1.56 9.53
C GLU A 266 6.81 1.83 9.52
N PRO A 267 7.37 2.48 10.55
CA PRO A 267 8.78 2.87 10.55
C PRO A 267 9.73 1.72 10.92
N VAL A 268 9.23 0.50 11.03
CA VAL A 268 10.00 -0.70 11.40
C VAL A 268 10.04 -1.66 10.22
N ALA A 269 11.25 -2.01 9.80
CA ALA A 269 11.46 -3.08 8.83
C ALA A 269 11.81 -4.40 9.55
N HIS A 270 11.39 -5.50 8.95
CA HIS A 270 11.71 -6.86 9.39
C HIS A 270 12.32 -7.65 8.24
N THR A 271 13.13 -8.65 8.58
CA THR A 271 13.71 -9.55 7.58
C THR A 271 12.76 -10.69 7.30
N LYS A 272 12.46 -10.91 6.03
CA LYS A 272 11.66 -12.04 5.55
C LYS A 272 12.46 -12.80 4.51
N ILE A 273 12.39 -14.13 4.56
CA ILE A 273 13.01 -14.98 3.54
C ILE A 273 12.01 -15.16 2.41
N SER A 274 12.39 -14.76 1.20
CA SER A 274 11.57 -14.93 -0.01
C SER A 274 11.44 -16.41 -0.41
N ALA A 275 10.50 -16.71 -1.29
CA ALA A 275 10.34 -18.07 -1.83
C ALA A 275 11.61 -18.63 -2.52
N LEU A 276 12.54 -17.76 -2.91
CA LEU A 276 13.81 -18.12 -3.51
C LEU A 276 14.94 -18.28 -2.47
N GLY A 277 14.65 -18.17 -1.18
CA GLY A 277 15.63 -18.30 -0.10
C GLY A 277 16.51 -17.05 0.12
N VAL A 278 16.13 -15.90 -0.44
CA VAL A 278 16.85 -14.64 -0.29
C VAL A 278 16.24 -13.83 0.86
N GLU A 279 17.09 -13.27 1.72
CA GLU A 279 16.66 -12.35 2.77
C GLU A 279 16.25 -11.00 2.17
N GLU A 280 15.07 -10.56 2.48
CA GLU A 280 14.50 -9.29 2.04
C GLU A 280 14.14 -8.43 3.27
N GLN A 281 14.47 -7.14 3.21
CA GLN A 281 14.03 -6.18 4.21
C GLN A 281 12.67 -5.63 3.79
N ARG A 282 11.64 -5.94 4.56
CA ARG A 282 10.25 -5.54 4.29
C ARG A 282 9.71 -4.67 5.41
N THR A 283 8.78 -3.80 5.06
CA THR A 283 8.04 -2.98 6.03
C THR A 283 6.55 -3.01 5.70
N ASN A 284 5.73 -2.85 6.74
CA ASN A 284 4.29 -2.84 6.59
C ASN A 284 3.81 -1.49 6.07
N VAL A 285 2.99 -1.54 5.06
CA VAL A 285 2.22 -0.40 4.55
C VAL A 285 0.76 -0.68 4.83
N ILE A 286 0.12 0.24 5.53
CA ILE A 286 -1.29 0.14 5.89
C ILE A 286 -2.09 0.96 4.91
N LEU A 287 -3.14 0.36 4.35
CA LEU A 287 -4.01 1.00 3.36
C LEU A 287 -5.45 0.99 3.85
N GLN A 288 -6.15 2.08 3.55
CA GLN A 288 -7.58 2.21 3.79
C GLN A 288 -8.34 2.20 2.47
N PHE A 289 -9.47 1.53 2.45
CA PHE A 289 -10.40 1.61 1.32
C PHE A 289 -10.98 3.03 1.24
N LYS A 290 -11.10 3.59 0.04
CA LYS A 290 -11.80 4.88 -0.16
C LYS A 290 -13.30 4.77 0.06
N ASP A 291 -13.86 3.66 -0.39
CA ASP A 291 -15.27 3.34 -0.27
C ASP A 291 -15.41 2.11 0.63
N LYS A 292 -16.61 1.92 1.19
CA LYS A 292 -16.90 0.71 1.98
C LYS A 292 -16.65 -0.53 1.10
N PRO A 293 -15.76 -1.46 1.50
CA PRO A 293 -15.54 -2.69 0.74
C PRO A 293 -16.80 -3.55 0.72
N ALA A 294 -16.92 -4.41 -0.30
CA ALA A 294 -17.98 -5.40 -0.37
C ALA A 294 -18.01 -6.27 0.89
N ASP A 295 -19.20 -6.74 1.27
CA ASP A 295 -19.35 -7.57 2.48
C ASP A 295 -18.48 -8.84 2.45
N SER A 296 -18.23 -9.40 1.26
CA SER A 296 -17.32 -10.53 1.06
C SER A 296 -15.85 -10.24 1.41
N LEU A 297 -15.45 -8.96 1.35
CA LEU A 297 -14.09 -8.53 1.71
C LEU A 297 -14.00 -7.99 3.14
N GLN A 298 -15.13 -7.89 3.85
CA GLN A 298 -15.16 -7.55 5.27
C GLN A 298 -14.75 -8.76 6.13
N ALA A 299 -13.58 -9.30 5.83
CA ALA A 299 -13.00 -10.48 6.44
C ALA A 299 -11.58 -10.18 6.92
N HIS A 300 -11.07 -11.02 7.81
CA HIS A 300 -9.72 -10.91 8.35
C HIS A 300 -8.79 -11.92 7.66
N ASP A 301 -7.55 -11.51 7.38
CA ASP A 301 -6.47 -12.32 6.80
C ASP A 301 -6.76 -12.87 5.39
N PHE A 302 -7.63 -12.20 4.62
CA PHE A 302 -7.84 -12.54 3.21
C PHE A 302 -6.73 -11.93 2.35
N ARG A 303 -6.13 -12.79 1.53
CA ARG A 303 -5.08 -12.39 0.60
C ARG A 303 -5.62 -11.47 -0.49
N VAL A 304 -4.87 -10.42 -0.78
CA VAL A 304 -5.13 -9.45 -1.85
C VAL A 304 -3.81 -9.02 -2.47
N ASP A 305 -3.85 -8.45 -3.67
CA ASP A 305 -2.71 -7.74 -4.22
C ASP A 305 -2.92 -6.24 -4.03
N VAL A 306 -1.84 -5.56 -3.68
CA VAL A 306 -1.85 -4.12 -3.41
C VAL A 306 -0.95 -3.43 -4.42
N ARG A 307 -1.54 -2.53 -5.20
CA ARG A 307 -0.84 -1.67 -6.16
C ARG A 307 -0.81 -0.25 -5.63
N VAL A 308 0.38 0.29 -5.36
CA VAL A 308 0.57 1.65 -4.84
C VAL A 308 1.26 2.51 -5.88
N VAL A 309 0.71 3.70 -6.15
CA VAL A 309 1.34 4.71 -7.01
C VAL A 309 2.41 5.45 -6.21
N VAL A 310 3.67 5.29 -6.61
CA VAL A 310 4.83 5.91 -5.95
C VAL A 310 5.40 7.10 -6.72
N GLY A 311 4.99 7.27 -7.97
CA GLY A 311 5.34 8.41 -8.81
C GLY A 311 4.29 8.63 -9.89
N GLU A 312 4.05 9.87 -10.27
CA GLU A 312 3.09 10.23 -11.33
C GLU A 312 3.61 11.42 -12.14
N ALA A 313 3.63 11.27 -13.45
CA ALA A 313 3.84 12.35 -14.39
C ALA A 313 2.54 12.58 -15.17
N LYS A 314 1.80 13.63 -14.81
CA LYS A 314 0.52 13.97 -15.45
C LYS A 314 0.74 14.70 -16.77
N ASN A 315 -0.07 14.35 -17.77
CA ASN A 315 -0.06 14.99 -19.10
C ASN A 315 1.35 15.09 -19.70
N ALA A 316 2.20 14.10 -19.42
CA ALA A 316 3.56 14.03 -19.93
C ALA A 316 3.58 13.52 -21.37
N ILE A 317 4.60 13.92 -22.15
CA ILE A 317 4.90 13.24 -23.41
C ILE A 317 5.40 11.87 -23.05
N ARG A 318 4.70 10.83 -23.47
CA ARG A 318 5.05 9.44 -23.22
C ARG A 318 5.45 8.73 -24.49
N VAL A 319 6.45 7.89 -24.33
CA VAL A 319 6.96 7.06 -25.43
C VAL A 319 6.92 5.59 -25.02
N PRO A 320 6.62 4.66 -25.94
CA PRO A 320 6.71 3.23 -25.62
C PRO A 320 8.11 2.86 -25.15
N LEU A 321 8.21 2.01 -24.11
CA LEU A 321 9.51 1.54 -23.60
C LEU A 321 10.36 0.88 -24.69
N GLY A 322 9.72 0.18 -25.64
CA GLY A 322 10.42 -0.45 -26.75
C GLY A 322 11.05 0.51 -27.76
N ALA A 323 10.75 1.81 -27.70
CA ALA A 323 11.41 2.81 -28.54
C ALA A 323 12.70 3.34 -27.91
N LEU A 324 12.91 3.14 -26.62
CA LEU A 324 14.02 3.67 -25.85
C LEU A 324 15.15 2.65 -25.71
N TYR A 325 16.39 3.09 -25.84
CA TYR A 325 17.54 2.28 -25.54
C TYR A 325 18.66 3.10 -24.88
N ARG A 326 19.53 2.41 -24.17
CA ARG A 326 20.67 3.04 -23.48
C ARG A 326 21.77 3.39 -24.47
N ARG A 327 22.27 4.63 -24.40
CA ARG A 327 23.44 5.08 -25.13
C ARG A 327 24.40 5.81 -24.19
N GLY A 328 25.50 5.15 -23.86
CA GLY A 328 26.39 5.67 -22.82
C GLY A 328 25.65 5.79 -21.48
N ASN A 329 25.71 6.96 -20.87
CA ASN A 329 25.02 7.26 -19.62
C ASN A 329 23.57 7.80 -19.81
N GLY A 330 23.14 8.02 -21.05
CA GLY A 330 21.84 8.59 -21.36
C GLY A 330 20.86 7.61 -22.02
N TRP A 331 19.74 8.16 -22.44
CA TRP A 331 18.71 7.48 -23.21
C TRP A 331 18.64 8.09 -24.59
N ALA A 332 18.38 7.27 -25.60
CA ALA A 332 18.17 7.67 -26.97
C ALA A 332 17.03 6.90 -27.59
N LEU A 333 16.50 7.45 -28.67
CA LEU A 333 15.53 6.80 -29.55
C LEU A 333 15.72 7.25 -30.99
N TYR A 334 15.07 6.58 -31.90
CA TYR A 334 15.02 7.00 -33.30
C TYR A 334 13.65 7.58 -33.63
N LYS A 335 13.65 8.84 -34.11
CA LYS A 335 12.49 9.49 -34.73
C LYS A 335 12.48 9.22 -36.21
N VAL A 336 11.30 9.13 -36.79
CA VAL A 336 11.15 9.13 -38.26
C VAL A 336 10.95 10.56 -38.72
N VAL A 337 11.93 11.11 -39.43
CA VAL A 337 11.89 12.44 -40.01
C VAL A 337 12.13 12.29 -41.53
N ASP A 338 11.23 12.78 -42.33
CA ASP A 338 11.29 12.66 -43.81
C ASP A 338 11.55 11.22 -44.32
N GLY A 339 10.91 10.23 -43.65
CA GLY A 339 11.07 8.82 -43.94
C GLY A 339 12.44 8.22 -43.61
N ARG A 340 13.22 8.88 -42.77
CA ARG A 340 14.54 8.42 -42.31
C ARG A 340 14.60 8.36 -40.79
N ALA A 341 15.33 7.39 -40.27
CA ALA A 341 15.65 7.30 -38.85
C ALA A 341 16.60 8.44 -38.46
N LYS A 342 16.18 9.24 -37.47
CA LYS A 342 17.00 10.29 -36.85
C LYS A 342 17.26 9.94 -35.40
N LEU A 343 18.53 9.69 -35.08
CA LEU A 343 18.95 9.46 -33.71
C LEU A 343 18.72 10.72 -32.86
N THR A 344 18.01 10.55 -31.75
CA THR A 344 17.67 11.66 -30.85
C THR A 344 17.98 11.24 -29.41
N GLU A 345 18.79 12.01 -28.74
CA GLU A 345 19.00 11.86 -27.30
C GLU A 345 17.82 12.45 -26.54
N VAL A 346 17.40 11.78 -25.48
CA VAL A 346 16.20 12.16 -24.73
C VAL A 346 16.48 12.17 -23.22
N GLN A 347 15.81 13.08 -22.55
CA GLN A 347 15.74 13.08 -21.09
C GLN A 347 14.44 12.40 -20.68
N VAL A 348 14.57 11.44 -19.80
CA VAL A 348 13.45 10.62 -19.36
C VAL A 348 13.17 10.82 -17.88
N ALA A 349 11.90 10.70 -17.50
CA ALA A 349 11.43 10.73 -16.12
C ALA A 349 10.81 9.39 -15.74
N GLU A 350 9.62 9.43 -15.17
CA GLU A 350 8.87 8.28 -14.66
C GLU A 350 8.56 7.27 -15.77
N ALA A 351 8.49 6.00 -15.41
CA ALA A 351 8.14 4.91 -16.31
C ALA A 351 7.05 4.03 -15.67
N ASP A 352 6.09 3.64 -16.49
CA ASP A 352 5.17 2.54 -16.22
C ASP A 352 5.60 1.27 -17.00
N PRO A 353 4.89 0.14 -16.90
CA PRO A 353 5.24 -1.08 -17.63
C PRO A 353 5.25 -0.98 -19.16
N HIS A 354 4.60 0.03 -19.74
CA HIS A 354 4.42 0.17 -21.18
C HIS A 354 5.08 1.43 -21.75
N PHE A 355 5.09 2.51 -20.97
CA PHE A 355 5.51 3.84 -21.41
C PHE A 355 6.54 4.45 -20.47
N ARG A 356 7.26 5.41 -20.98
CA ARG A 356 8.12 6.27 -20.21
C ARG A 356 7.84 7.74 -20.51
N ALA A 357 7.76 8.55 -19.47
CA ALA A 357 7.65 10.00 -19.62
C ALA A 357 8.99 10.56 -20.11
N VAL A 358 8.91 11.45 -21.12
CA VAL A 358 10.05 12.15 -21.70
C VAL A 358 9.91 13.64 -21.44
N THR A 359 10.94 14.25 -20.88
CA THR A 359 10.97 15.68 -20.55
C THR A 359 11.63 16.54 -21.61
N ALA A 360 12.50 15.96 -22.43
CA ALA A 360 13.17 16.64 -23.53
C ALA A 360 13.55 15.69 -24.66
N GLY A 361 13.56 16.19 -25.90
CA GLY A 361 14.00 15.46 -27.10
C GLY A 361 12.85 14.92 -27.97
N VAL A 362 11.62 14.84 -27.45
CA VAL A 362 10.43 14.36 -28.20
C VAL A 362 9.30 15.37 -28.04
N THR A 363 8.52 15.54 -29.11
CA THR A 363 7.29 16.30 -29.14
C THR A 363 6.09 15.40 -29.40
N GLU A 364 4.92 15.86 -28.99
CA GLU A 364 3.67 15.15 -29.28
C GLU A 364 3.47 14.95 -30.79
N GLY A 365 3.11 13.74 -31.19
CA GLY A 365 2.93 13.40 -32.61
C GLY A 365 4.19 12.92 -33.32
N ASP A 366 5.38 13.00 -32.71
CA ASP A 366 6.60 12.45 -33.30
C ASP A 366 6.44 10.95 -33.55
N GLU A 367 6.83 10.49 -34.73
CA GLU A 367 6.87 9.08 -35.09
C GLU A 367 8.18 8.46 -34.60
N LEU A 368 8.06 7.40 -33.82
CA LEU A 368 9.16 6.74 -33.12
C LEU A 368 9.31 5.31 -33.60
N ILE A 369 10.53 4.86 -33.80
CA ILE A 369 10.82 3.46 -34.14
C ILE A 369 10.80 2.64 -32.86
N VAL A 370 9.94 1.63 -32.83
CA VAL A 370 9.80 0.69 -31.71
C VAL A 370 10.63 -0.56 -31.99
N PHE A 371 11.35 -1.03 -31.00
CA PHE A 371 12.27 -2.17 -31.10
C PHE A 371 13.27 -2.04 -32.27
N PRO A 372 14.08 -0.98 -32.31
CA PRO A 372 15.05 -0.79 -33.40
C PRO A 372 16.02 -1.97 -33.44
N GLY A 373 15.97 -2.73 -34.52
CA GLY A 373 16.93 -3.80 -34.80
C GLY A 373 18.32 -3.25 -35.14
N SER A 374 19.31 -4.13 -35.26
CA SER A 374 20.69 -3.76 -35.60
C SER A 374 20.86 -3.10 -36.96
N SER A 375 19.86 -3.23 -37.83
CA SER A 375 19.80 -2.62 -39.16
C SER A 375 19.35 -1.15 -39.13
N VAL A 376 18.79 -0.67 -38.05
CA VAL A 376 18.39 0.73 -37.87
C VAL A 376 19.57 1.53 -37.39
N SER A 377 20.01 2.49 -38.20
CA SER A 377 21.05 3.46 -37.83
C SER A 377 20.65 4.86 -38.28
N ASP A 378 21.35 5.87 -37.79
CA ASP A 378 21.06 7.26 -38.11
C ASP A 378 21.13 7.52 -39.61
N GLY A 379 20.09 8.16 -40.17
CA GLY A 379 19.96 8.48 -41.60
C GLY A 379 19.40 7.37 -42.50
N VAL A 380 19.21 6.13 -42.01
CA VAL A 380 18.66 5.02 -42.81
C VAL A 380 17.20 5.29 -43.17
N ARG A 381 16.81 4.95 -44.40
CA ARG A 381 15.42 5.01 -44.84
C ARG A 381 14.58 3.98 -44.08
N ILE A 382 13.42 4.40 -43.62
CA ILE A 382 12.50 3.57 -42.85
C ILE A 382 11.23 3.37 -43.65
N LYS A 383 10.74 2.15 -43.65
CA LYS A 383 9.44 1.75 -44.18
C LYS A 383 8.61 1.20 -43.03
N PRO A 384 7.41 1.77 -42.77
CA PRO A 384 6.51 1.22 -41.78
C PRO A 384 6.17 -0.26 -42.08
N ARG A 385 6.36 -1.11 -41.07
CA ARG A 385 5.87 -2.50 -41.19
C ARG A 385 4.34 -2.48 -41.12
N LYS A 386 3.68 -3.14 -42.09
CA LYS A 386 2.21 -3.24 -42.13
C LYS A 386 1.69 -4.25 -41.13
#